data_5e816ec6bea7ecca8d790b7bcf787811
#
_entry.id   5e816ec6bea7ecca8d790b7bcf787811
#
_cell.length_a   1.000
_cell.length_b   1.000
_cell.length_c   1.000
_cell.angle_alpha   90.00
_cell.angle_beta   90.00
_cell.angle_gamma   90.00
#
_symmetry.space_group_name_H-M   'P 1'
#
loop_
_entity.id
_entity.type
_entity.pdbx_description
1 polymer ?
#
loop_
_entity_poly.entity_id
_entity_poly.type
_entity_poly.pdbx_seq_one_letter_code
_entity_poly.pdbx_strand_id
1 'polypeptide(L)'
;SGTITRACVSFAVPINMESEKPMNRLLQGDVGSGKTVVAMIAAYKAVKSGYQVAVMAPTTILATQHINNFNKILEPFGIRCGLLVSSLTKKQKGILLDILIGTHALLQENVEFKNLGLVVTDEQHRFGVKQRSVIAGKGKNPDVLVMTATPIPRTLAIIVYGDLDISIIDELPPNRKKIDTLAVKENMTDRIIQFIKKNVDEGRQAYIVCPFVDENEAMMDVKSVEKLAESYKDEVFKDYNVEILHGKMKPKDKEQVMQDFKENKISILISTTVIEVGVDVPNANIMVIENAERFGLAQLHQLRGRVGRGEFKSYCILKYNSNSAIVRERMKTMTTTEDGFKIAEKDLELRGSGEFFGTKQHGLPEFRI
;
A
#
# COMPACT_ATOMS: atom_id res chain seq x y z
N SER A 1 -21.64 -19.27 3.72
CA SER A 1 -20.46 -18.40 3.70
C SER A 1 -19.28 -19.24 3.26
N GLY A 2 -19.10 -19.38 1.95
CA GLY A 2 -17.97 -20.14 1.39
C GLY A 2 -16.74 -19.25 1.34
N THR A 3 -15.64 -19.71 1.90
CA THR A 3 -14.30 -19.17 1.70
C THR A 3 -13.99 -19.21 0.21
N ILE A 4 -13.87 -18.05 -0.42
CA ILE A 4 -13.53 -17.98 -1.85
C ILE A 4 -12.01 -18.04 -1.94
N THR A 5 -11.46 -19.17 -2.40
CA THR A 5 -10.03 -19.35 -2.59
C THR A 5 -9.47 -18.38 -3.65
N ARG A 6 -8.16 -18.15 -3.65
CA ARG A 6 -7.44 -17.34 -4.66
C ARG A 6 -7.84 -17.70 -6.10
N ALA A 7 -7.95 -18.99 -6.40
CA ALA A 7 -8.38 -19.47 -7.70
C ALA A 7 -9.80 -19.01 -8.03
N CYS A 8 -10.73 -19.09 -7.07
CA CYS A 8 -12.12 -18.66 -7.30
C CYS A 8 -12.24 -17.16 -7.57
N VAL A 9 -11.49 -16.31 -6.86
CA VAL A 9 -11.48 -14.85 -7.12
C VAL A 9 -10.88 -14.53 -8.48
N SER A 10 -9.80 -15.23 -8.88
CA SER A 10 -9.17 -15.04 -10.18
C SER A 10 -10.09 -15.40 -11.35
N PHE A 11 -11.07 -16.29 -11.14
CA PHE A 11 -12.10 -16.61 -12.13
C PHE A 11 -13.35 -15.74 -12.00
N ALA A 12 -13.75 -15.37 -10.79
CA ALA A 12 -14.96 -14.59 -10.55
C ALA A 12 -14.91 -13.20 -11.21
N VAL A 13 -13.77 -12.52 -11.15
CA VAL A 13 -13.59 -11.19 -11.75
C VAL A 13 -13.76 -11.24 -13.27
N PRO A 14 -13.06 -12.11 -14.03
CA PRO A 14 -13.26 -12.24 -15.46
C PRO A 14 -14.69 -12.68 -15.86
N ILE A 15 -15.35 -13.53 -15.09
CA ILE A 15 -16.74 -13.96 -15.36
C ILE A 15 -17.69 -12.77 -15.25
N ASN A 16 -17.53 -11.91 -14.23
CA ASN A 16 -18.39 -10.73 -14.08
C ASN A 16 -18.25 -9.73 -15.22
N MET A 17 -17.08 -9.66 -15.87
CA MET A 17 -16.87 -8.82 -17.06
C MET A 17 -17.66 -9.30 -18.30
N GLU A 18 -18.32 -10.47 -18.24
CA GLU A 18 -19.20 -10.98 -19.30
C GLU A 18 -20.67 -10.60 -19.08
N SER A 19 -20.99 -9.95 -17.97
CA SER A 19 -22.35 -9.53 -17.67
C SER A 19 -22.79 -8.36 -18.56
N GLU A 20 -24.11 -8.23 -18.78
CA GLU A 20 -24.69 -7.07 -19.51
C GLU A 20 -24.46 -5.74 -18.78
N LYS A 21 -24.24 -5.79 -17.46
CA LYS A 21 -23.95 -4.59 -16.64
C LYS A 21 -22.45 -4.47 -16.42
N PRO A 22 -21.89 -3.27 -16.55
CA PRO A 22 -20.48 -3.03 -16.24
C PRO A 22 -20.16 -3.50 -14.82
N MET A 23 -19.05 -4.22 -14.68
CA MET A 23 -18.54 -4.64 -13.37
C MET A 23 -18.06 -3.43 -12.59
N ASN A 24 -18.51 -3.29 -11.35
CA ASN A 24 -18.00 -2.29 -10.40
C ASN A 24 -17.61 -3.03 -9.11
N ARG A 25 -16.31 -3.36 -8.96
CA ARG A 25 -15.86 -4.33 -7.97
C ARG A 25 -14.70 -3.87 -7.14
N LEU A 26 -14.80 -4.07 -5.82
CA LEU A 26 -13.72 -3.91 -4.85
C LEU A 26 -13.03 -5.27 -4.62
N LEU A 27 -11.76 -5.36 -4.97
CA LEU A 27 -10.90 -6.50 -4.67
C LEU A 27 -10.06 -6.18 -3.44
N GLN A 28 -10.38 -6.82 -2.35
CA GLN A 28 -9.75 -6.63 -1.06
C GLN A 28 -8.85 -7.82 -0.72
N GLY A 29 -7.68 -7.56 -0.17
CA GLY A 29 -6.78 -8.62 0.27
C GLY A 29 -5.52 -8.01 0.86
N ASP A 30 -4.86 -8.77 1.73
CA ASP A 30 -3.64 -8.31 2.40
C ASP A 30 -2.50 -7.99 1.42
N VAL A 31 -1.47 -7.32 1.90
CA VAL A 31 -0.25 -7.05 1.12
C VAL A 31 0.35 -8.37 0.62
N GLY A 32 0.59 -8.47 -0.69
CA GLY A 32 1.12 -9.68 -1.31
C GLY A 32 0.11 -10.81 -1.53
N SER A 33 -1.19 -10.62 -1.27
CA SER A 33 -2.23 -11.64 -1.48
C SER A 33 -2.46 -12.03 -2.95
N GLY A 34 -1.87 -11.28 -3.92
CA GLY A 34 -2.00 -11.57 -5.35
C GLY A 34 -3.04 -10.74 -6.08
N LYS A 35 -3.54 -9.65 -5.51
CA LYS A 35 -4.47 -8.72 -6.18
C LYS A 35 -4.03 -8.31 -7.59
N THR A 36 -2.73 -8.00 -7.73
CA THR A 36 -2.16 -7.59 -9.03
C THR A 36 -2.29 -8.69 -10.09
N VAL A 37 -2.17 -9.96 -9.71
CA VAL A 37 -2.36 -11.08 -10.65
C VAL A 37 -3.80 -11.15 -11.14
N VAL A 38 -4.77 -10.94 -10.25
CA VAL A 38 -6.20 -10.88 -10.62
C VAL A 38 -6.45 -9.72 -11.60
N ALA A 39 -5.86 -8.54 -11.34
CA ALA A 39 -5.95 -7.41 -12.24
C ALA A 39 -5.31 -7.69 -13.63
N MET A 40 -4.18 -8.41 -13.67
CA MET A 40 -3.54 -8.82 -14.93
C MET A 40 -4.41 -9.79 -15.73
N ILE A 41 -5.07 -10.73 -15.06
CA ILE A 41 -6.00 -11.68 -15.73
C ILE A 41 -7.19 -10.92 -16.32
N ALA A 42 -7.78 -9.98 -15.56
CA ALA A 42 -8.85 -9.13 -16.03
C ALA A 42 -8.41 -8.25 -17.21
N ALA A 43 -7.22 -7.65 -17.11
CA ALA A 43 -6.64 -6.84 -18.19
C ALA A 43 -6.38 -7.68 -19.46
N TYR A 44 -5.82 -8.87 -19.31
CA TYR A 44 -5.64 -9.82 -20.42
C TYR A 44 -6.94 -10.10 -21.14
N LYS A 45 -8.00 -10.41 -20.38
CA LYS A 45 -9.32 -10.68 -20.95
C LYS A 45 -9.89 -9.49 -21.71
N ALA A 46 -9.83 -8.28 -21.11
CA ALA A 46 -10.30 -7.06 -21.76
C ALA A 46 -9.57 -6.81 -23.10
N VAL A 47 -8.24 -6.93 -23.10
CA VAL A 47 -7.43 -6.74 -24.33
C VAL A 47 -7.77 -7.79 -25.39
N LYS A 48 -7.90 -9.06 -25.02
CA LYS A 48 -8.29 -10.13 -25.99
C LYS A 48 -9.71 -9.96 -26.52
N SER A 49 -10.55 -9.20 -25.84
CA SER A 49 -11.89 -8.79 -26.31
C SER A 49 -11.89 -7.50 -27.12
N GLY A 50 -10.72 -6.93 -27.43
CA GLY A 50 -10.58 -5.73 -28.28
C GLY A 50 -10.69 -4.40 -27.53
N TYR A 51 -10.60 -4.40 -26.21
CA TYR A 51 -10.65 -3.21 -25.37
C TYR A 51 -9.28 -2.76 -24.90
N GLN A 52 -9.17 -1.49 -24.55
CA GLN A 52 -8.01 -0.92 -23.86
C GLN A 52 -8.22 -0.94 -22.34
N VAL A 53 -7.13 -0.96 -21.60
CA VAL A 53 -7.14 -0.99 -20.13
C VAL A 53 -6.35 0.18 -19.56
N ALA A 54 -6.91 0.84 -18.55
CA ALA A 54 -6.23 1.84 -17.74
C ALA A 54 -5.93 1.28 -16.35
N VAL A 55 -4.67 1.38 -15.89
CA VAL A 55 -4.25 0.98 -14.56
C VAL A 55 -3.71 2.18 -13.81
N MET A 56 -4.40 2.61 -12.77
CA MET A 56 -4.02 3.76 -11.93
C MET A 56 -3.27 3.30 -10.69
N ALA A 57 -2.09 3.88 -10.48
CA ALA A 57 -1.30 3.73 -9.26
C ALA A 57 -1.11 5.07 -8.55
N PRO A 58 -1.04 5.12 -7.22
CA PRO A 58 -0.96 6.37 -6.46
C PRO A 58 0.39 7.10 -6.62
N THR A 59 1.44 6.39 -6.96
CA THR A 59 2.79 6.95 -7.10
C THR A 59 3.48 6.46 -8.37
N THR A 60 4.47 7.22 -8.85
CA THR A 60 5.30 6.86 -10.02
C THR A 60 6.03 5.53 -9.78
N ILE A 61 6.52 5.30 -8.57
CA ILE A 61 7.25 4.07 -8.23
C ILE A 61 6.34 2.84 -8.36
N LEU A 62 5.12 2.93 -7.85
CA LEU A 62 4.14 1.84 -8.00
C LEU A 62 3.73 1.66 -9.47
N ALA A 63 3.53 2.73 -10.21
CA ALA A 63 3.25 2.65 -11.64
C ALA A 63 4.39 1.96 -12.39
N THR A 64 5.66 2.29 -12.06
CA THR A 64 6.85 1.64 -12.62
C THR A 64 6.95 0.16 -12.20
N GLN A 65 6.59 -0.18 -10.99
CA GLN A 65 6.53 -1.57 -10.55
C GLN A 65 5.44 -2.36 -11.28
N HIS A 66 4.26 -1.76 -11.46
CA HIS A 66 3.18 -2.38 -12.22
C HIS A 66 3.57 -2.61 -13.68
N ILE A 67 4.15 -1.59 -14.38
CA ILE A 67 4.53 -1.77 -15.79
C ILE A 67 5.53 -2.91 -15.95
N ASN A 68 6.52 -3.04 -15.06
CA ASN A 68 7.50 -4.11 -15.11
C ASN A 68 6.85 -5.50 -14.91
N ASN A 69 5.92 -5.59 -13.95
CA ASN A 69 5.21 -6.84 -13.68
C ASN A 69 4.25 -7.22 -14.83
N PHE A 70 3.53 -6.24 -15.38
CA PHE A 70 2.61 -6.46 -16.50
C PHE A 70 3.38 -6.88 -17.75
N ASN A 71 4.48 -6.19 -18.10
CA ASN A 71 5.33 -6.56 -19.24
C ASN A 71 5.86 -7.99 -19.09
N LYS A 72 6.43 -8.32 -17.93
CA LYS A 72 6.99 -9.66 -17.67
C LYS A 72 5.98 -10.79 -17.94
N ILE A 73 4.71 -10.56 -17.64
CA ILE A 73 3.66 -11.60 -17.75
C ILE A 73 2.90 -11.51 -19.07
N LEU A 74 2.63 -10.31 -19.59
CA LEU A 74 1.70 -10.12 -20.70
C LEU A 74 2.40 -9.89 -22.06
N GLU A 75 3.65 -9.45 -22.08
CA GLU A 75 4.42 -9.29 -23.32
C GLU A 75 4.52 -10.60 -24.14
N PRO A 76 4.73 -11.79 -23.55
CA PRO A 76 4.73 -13.06 -24.28
C PRO A 76 3.41 -13.36 -25.04
N PHE A 77 2.32 -12.71 -24.64
CA PHE A 77 1.00 -12.82 -25.28
C PHE A 77 0.73 -11.74 -26.33
N GLY A 78 1.77 -10.92 -26.65
CA GLY A 78 1.68 -9.85 -27.63
C GLY A 78 0.96 -8.59 -27.14
N ILE A 79 0.77 -8.42 -25.83
CA ILE A 79 0.09 -7.26 -25.22
C ILE A 79 1.12 -6.15 -24.95
N ARG A 80 0.83 -4.96 -25.41
CA ARG A 80 1.71 -3.79 -25.29
C ARG A 80 1.27 -2.92 -24.11
N CYS A 81 2.11 -2.82 -23.12
CA CYS A 81 1.87 -1.95 -21.97
C CYS A 81 2.71 -0.68 -22.09
N GLY A 82 2.14 0.45 -21.67
CA GLY A 82 2.82 1.75 -21.63
C GLY A 82 2.72 2.42 -20.27
N LEU A 83 3.72 3.24 -19.91
CA LEU A 83 3.77 4.01 -18.68
C LEU A 83 3.46 5.49 -18.97
N LEU A 84 2.53 6.08 -18.20
CA LEU A 84 2.21 7.49 -18.25
C LEU A 84 2.34 8.12 -16.87
N VAL A 85 3.40 8.89 -16.68
CA VAL A 85 3.65 9.68 -15.47
C VAL A 85 3.92 11.13 -15.85
N SER A 86 3.72 12.06 -14.95
CA SER A 86 3.80 13.49 -15.21
C SER A 86 5.15 13.98 -15.76
N SER A 87 6.22 13.21 -15.59
CA SER A 87 7.57 13.53 -16.06
C SER A 87 7.87 13.06 -17.49
N LEU A 88 7.00 12.26 -18.13
CA LEU A 88 7.23 11.75 -19.47
C LEU A 88 6.64 12.67 -20.53
N THR A 89 7.50 13.13 -21.42
CA THR A 89 7.21 14.09 -22.49
C THR A 89 6.35 13.53 -23.63
N LYS A 90 5.74 14.44 -24.40
CA LYS A 90 4.81 14.31 -25.55
C LYS A 90 5.14 13.24 -26.62
N LYS A 91 6.27 12.56 -26.58
CA LYS A 91 6.75 11.64 -27.63
C LYS A 91 6.02 10.29 -27.71
N GLN A 92 5.21 9.92 -26.69
CA GLN A 92 4.45 8.65 -26.71
C GLN A 92 2.99 8.79 -27.19
N LYS A 93 2.60 9.97 -27.68
CA LYS A 93 1.31 10.18 -28.31
C LYS A 93 1.31 9.52 -29.70
N GLY A 94 0.71 8.35 -29.80
CA GLY A 94 0.53 7.69 -31.09
C GLY A 94 0.81 6.19 -31.13
N ILE A 95 1.36 5.62 -30.07
CA ILE A 95 1.52 4.17 -29.96
C ILE A 95 0.19 3.58 -29.53
N LEU A 96 -0.36 2.69 -30.35
CA LEU A 96 -1.55 1.92 -29.99
C LEU A 96 -1.16 0.98 -28.81
N LEU A 97 -1.35 1.44 -27.59
CA LEU A 97 -1.13 0.66 -26.39
C LEU A 97 -2.41 -0.07 -26.01
N ASP A 98 -2.26 -1.31 -25.58
CA ASP A 98 -3.37 -2.13 -25.14
C ASP A 98 -3.68 -1.85 -23.67
N ILE A 99 -2.62 -1.63 -22.87
CA ILE A 99 -2.71 -1.29 -21.44
C ILE A 99 -1.91 -0.03 -21.16
N LEU A 100 -2.53 0.97 -20.54
CA LEU A 100 -1.87 2.20 -20.09
C LEU A 100 -1.83 2.25 -18.58
N ILE A 101 -0.61 2.23 -18.01
CA ILE A 101 -0.38 2.26 -16.57
C ILE A 101 0.15 3.65 -16.21
N GLY A 102 -0.37 4.26 -15.15
CA GLY A 102 0.09 5.59 -14.77
C GLY A 102 -0.44 6.06 -13.42
N THR A 103 -0.11 7.31 -13.12
CA THR A 103 -0.62 8.01 -11.93
C THR A 103 -1.84 8.85 -12.31
N HIS A 104 -2.16 9.88 -11.51
CA HIS A 104 -3.18 10.88 -11.86
C HIS A 104 -2.95 11.56 -13.22
N ALA A 105 -1.80 11.38 -13.85
CA ALA A 105 -1.58 11.82 -15.23
C ALA A 105 -2.57 11.19 -16.23
N LEU A 106 -3.12 10.00 -15.92
CA LEU A 106 -4.18 9.35 -16.71
C LEU A 106 -5.49 10.15 -16.73
N LEU A 107 -5.72 11.01 -15.75
CA LEU A 107 -6.94 11.81 -15.62
C LEU A 107 -6.94 13.06 -16.52
N GLN A 108 -5.77 13.45 -17.05
CA GLN A 108 -5.64 14.64 -17.88
C GLN A 108 -6.53 14.53 -19.15
N GLU A 109 -7.15 15.64 -19.55
CA GLU A 109 -8.08 15.70 -20.69
C GLU A 109 -7.45 15.23 -22.01
N ASN A 110 -6.16 15.47 -22.17
CA ASN A 110 -5.40 15.11 -23.37
C ASN A 110 -5.04 13.61 -23.47
N VAL A 111 -5.43 12.81 -22.51
CA VAL A 111 -5.30 11.34 -22.54
C VAL A 111 -6.62 10.75 -23.00
N GLU A 112 -6.62 10.21 -24.21
CA GLU A 112 -7.79 9.60 -24.83
C GLU A 112 -7.56 8.12 -25.07
N PHE A 113 -8.62 7.34 -24.92
CA PHE A 113 -8.67 5.91 -25.24
C PHE A 113 -9.60 5.70 -26.44
N LYS A 114 -9.19 4.87 -27.36
CA LYS A 114 -10.03 4.52 -28.50
C LYS A 114 -11.23 3.67 -28.09
N ASN A 115 -11.01 2.73 -27.16
CA ASN A 115 -12.03 1.79 -26.69
C ASN A 115 -11.69 1.31 -25.28
N LEU A 116 -11.84 2.17 -24.25
CA LEU A 116 -11.56 1.81 -22.87
C LEU A 116 -12.66 0.89 -22.32
N GLY A 117 -12.28 -0.35 -21.96
CA GLY A 117 -13.21 -1.36 -21.43
C GLY A 117 -12.94 -1.75 -19.97
N LEU A 118 -11.75 -1.48 -19.44
CA LEU A 118 -11.44 -1.80 -18.04
C LEU A 118 -10.61 -0.68 -17.40
N VAL A 119 -11.02 -0.29 -16.20
CA VAL A 119 -10.27 0.61 -15.32
C VAL A 119 -9.87 -0.16 -14.06
N VAL A 120 -8.58 -0.23 -13.77
CA VAL A 120 -8.04 -0.78 -12.52
C VAL A 120 -7.47 0.36 -11.69
N THR A 121 -7.85 0.43 -10.41
CA THR A 121 -7.34 1.43 -9.46
C THR A 121 -6.69 0.72 -8.28
N ASP A 122 -5.40 0.96 -8.05
CA ASP A 122 -4.68 0.39 -6.90
C ASP A 122 -4.64 1.38 -5.74
N GLU A 123 -4.71 0.88 -4.50
CA GLU A 123 -4.70 1.66 -3.25
C GLU A 123 -5.76 2.77 -3.23
N GLN A 124 -7.00 2.37 -3.31
CA GLN A 124 -8.18 3.25 -3.47
C GLN A 124 -8.26 4.43 -2.49
N HIS A 125 -7.82 4.25 -1.25
CA HIS A 125 -7.92 5.31 -0.22
C HIS A 125 -7.20 6.61 -0.60
N ARG A 126 -6.37 6.59 -1.66
CA ARG A 126 -5.65 7.74 -2.21
C ARG A 126 -6.34 8.38 -3.42
N PHE A 127 -7.38 7.73 -3.96
CA PHE A 127 -8.16 8.24 -5.08
C PHE A 127 -9.59 8.50 -4.64
N GLY A 128 -10.04 9.76 -4.73
CA GLY A 128 -11.43 10.13 -4.44
C GLY A 128 -12.43 9.56 -5.46
N VAL A 129 -13.70 9.49 -5.07
CA VAL A 129 -14.81 9.07 -5.95
C VAL A 129 -14.81 9.85 -7.27
N LYS A 130 -14.55 11.16 -7.22
CA LYS A 130 -14.48 12.05 -8.41
C LYS A 130 -13.40 11.59 -9.42
N GLN A 131 -12.25 11.16 -8.96
CA GLN A 131 -11.16 10.74 -9.84
C GLN A 131 -11.49 9.43 -10.57
N ARG A 132 -12.15 8.50 -9.91
CA ARG A 132 -12.65 7.26 -10.54
C ARG A 132 -13.70 7.56 -11.61
N SER A 133 -14.64 8.45 -11.31
CA SER A 133 -15.66 8.87 -12.28
C SER A 133 -15.03 9.54 -13.52
N VAL A 134 -13.99 10.35 -13.34
CA VAL A 134 -13.29 11.01 -14.45
C VAL A 134 -12.64 9.97 -15.39
N ILE A 135 -11.93 8.96 -14.84
CA ILE A 135 -11.28 7.98 -15.71
C ILE A 135 -12.28 7.01 -16.33
N ALA A 136 -13.32 6.60 -15.60
CA ALA A 136 -14.39 5.78 -16.15
C ALA A 136 -15.17 6.53 -17.25
N GLY A 137 -15.35 7.85 -17.12
CA GLY A 137 -15.97 8.71 -18.13
C GLY A 137 -15.20 8.81 -19.46
N LYS A 138 -13.95 8.33 -19.53
CA LYS A 138 -13.17 8.23 -20.77
C LYS A 138 -13.53 7.03 -21.65
N GLY A 139 -14.41 6.14 -21.17
CA GLY A 139 -14.93 4.99 -21.90
C GLY A 139 -16.46 4.97 -21.94
N LYS A 140 -17.02 4.08 -22.74
CA LYS A 140 -18.47 3.80 -22.76
C LYS A 140 -18.77 2.72 -21.74
N ASN A 141 -19.05 3.12 -20.47
CA ASN A 141 -19.35 2.20 -19.37
C ASN A 141 -18.28 1.12 -19.16
N PRO A 142 -17.01 1.46 -18.92
CA PRO A 142 -15.98 0.47 -18.70
C PRO A 142 -16.22 -0.28 -17.38
N ASP A 143 -15.75 -1.51 -17.31
CA ASP A 143 -15.61 -2.24 -16.06
C ASP A 143 -14.64 -1.52 -15.12
N VAL A 144 -14.94 -1.54 -13.82
CA VAL A 144 -14.11 -0.90 -12.78
C VAL A 144 -13.69 -1.94 -11.74
N LEU A 145 -12.40 -2.14 -11.62
CA LEU A 145 -11.78 -2.97 -10.59
C LEU A 145 -10.96 -2.09 -9.65
N VAL A 146 -11.41 -2.00 -8.42
CA VAL A 146 -10.72 -1.26 -7.36
C VAL A 146 -9.99 -2.23 -6.46
N MET A 147 -8.70 -1.98 -6.21
CA MET A 147 -7.89 -2.83 -5.32
C MET A 147 -7.53 -2.08 -4.04
N THR A 148 -7.51 -2.77 -2.93
CA THR A 148 -6.98 -2.24 -1.66
C THR A 148 -6.21 -3.30 -0.89
N ALA A 149 -5.07 -2.91 -0.32
CA ALA A 149 -4.29 -3.72 0.60
C ALA A 149 -4.68 -3.47 2.07
N THR A 150 -5.56 -2.49 2.31
CA THR A 150 -6.09 -2.26 3.65
C THR A 150 -7.28 -3.19 3.87
N PRO A 151 -7.20 -4.16 4.76
CA PRO A 151 -8.36 -4.94 5.14
C PRO A 151 -9.40 -4.02 5.79
N ILE A 152 -10.61 -4.04 5.26
CA ILE A 152 -11.74 -3.28 5.79
C ILE A 152 -12.75 -4.33 6.26
N PRO A 153 -13.28 -4.26 7.50
CA PRO A 153 -14.32 -5.16 7.93
C PRO A 153 -15.47 -5.20 6.94
N ARG A 154 -15.98 -6.39 6.64
CA ARG A 154 -16.99 -6.60 5.60
C ARG A 154 -18.23 -5.72 5.78
N THR A 155 -18.66 -5.54 7.02
CA THR A 155 -19.79 -4.67 7.38
C THR A 155 -19.52 -3.21 7.01
N LEU A 156 -18.32 -2.71 7.32
CA LEU A 156 -17.92 -1.34 7.00
C LEU A 156 -17.71 -1.17 5.49
N ALA A 157 -17.16 -2.17 4.80
CA ALA A 157 -16.99 -2.14 3.36
C ALA A 157 -18.32 -2.01 2.61
N ILE A 158 -19.38 -2.69 3.07
CA ILE A 158 -20.73 -2.58 2.52
C ILE A 158 -21.31 -1.16 2.74
N ILE A 159 -21.06 -0.56 3.90
CA ILE A 159 -21.57 0.78 4.20
C ILE A 159 -20.83 1.85 3.38
N VAL A 160 -19.52 1.76 3.29
CA VAL A 160 -18.68 2.79 2.64
C VAL A 160 -18.67 2.64 1.11
N TYR A 161 -18.82 1.41 0.61
CA TYR A 161 -18.70 1.05 -0.82
C TYR A 161 -19.92 0.28 -1.32
N GLY A 162 -21.12 0.63 -0.83
CA GLY A 162 -22.35 -0.12 -1.14
C GLY A 162 -22.72 -0.22 -2.61
N ASP A 163 -22.08 0.58 -3.47
CA ASP A 163 -22.18 0.56 -4.93
C ASP A 163 -21.17 -0.42 -5.59
N LEU A 164 -20.27 -1.03 -4.80
CA LEU A 164 -19.26 -1.97 -5.28
C LEU A 164 -19.58 -3.41 -4.84
N ASP A 165 -19.48 -4.34 -5.76
CA ASP A 165 -19.37 -5.76 -5.42
C ASP A 165 -18.04 -6.03 -4.70
N ILE A 166 -18.05 -6.82 -3.64
CA ILE A 166 -16.86 -7.08 -2.84
C ILE A 166 -16.33 -8.49 -3.11
N SER A 167 -15.04 -8.58 -3.44
CA SER A 167 -14.28 -9.83 -3.50
C SER A 167 -13.11 -9.77 -2.53
N ILE A 168 -12.94 -10.81 -1.73
CA ILE A 168 -11.89 -10.89 -0.70
C ILE A 168 -10.94 -12.01 -1.05
N ILE A 169 -9.62 -11.71 -1.01
CA ILE A 169 -8.55 -12.70 -1.03
C ILE A 169 -8.06 -12.82 0.41
N ASP A 170 -8.45 -13.86 1.08
CA ASP A 170 -8.13 -14.15 2.49
C ASP A 170 -6.92 -15.09 2.67
N GLU A 171 -6.39 -15.62 1.55
CA GLU A 171 -5.21 -16.49 1.57
C GLU A 171 -3.92 -15.69 1.35
N LEU A 172 -2.92 -15.95 2.18
CA LEU A 172 -1.56 -15.45 1.98
C LEU A 172 -0.78 -16.34 0.99
N PRO A 173 0.25 -15.79 0.32
CA PRO A 173 1.13 -16.59 -0.53
C PRO A 173 1.74 -17.76 0.26
N PRO A 174 1.82 -18.98 -0.33
CA PRO A 174 2.31 -20.17 0.37
C PRO A 174 3.74 -20.05 0.90
N ASN A 175 4.55 -19.14 0.34
CA ASN A 175 5.97 -18.95 0.71
C ASN A 175 6.20 -17.73 1.63
N ARG A 176 5.15 -17.04 2.10
CA ARG A 176 5.32 -15.91 3.02
C ARG A 176 5.71 -16.44 4.39
N LYS A 177 6.91 -16.05 4.84
CA LYS A 177 7.38 -16.38 6.19
C LYS A 177 6.65 -15.53 7.23
N LYS A 178 6.41 -16.15 8.38
CA LYS A 178 5.84 -15.45 9.54
C LYS A 178 6.78 -14.33 9.97
N ILE A 179 6.19 -13.16 10.30
CA ILE A 179 6.92 -12.00 10.81
C ILE A 179 6.84 -12.02 12.33
N ASP A 180 7.97 -12.21 13.00
CA ASP A 180 8.01 -12.13 14.45
C ASP A 180 7.72 -10.70 14.89
N THR A 181 6.53 -10.48 15.45
CA THR A 181 6.10 -9.16 15.91
C THR A 181 6.28 -9.05 17.42
N LEU A 182 7.04 -8.07 17.87
CA LEU A 182 7.37 -7.81 19.27
C LEU A 182 6.86 -6.42 19.67
N ALA A 183 6.22 -6.32 20.84
CA ALA A 183 5.87 -5.04 21.43
C ALA A 183 6.73 -4.81 22.66
N VAL A 184 7.50 -3.72 22.66
CA VAL A 184 8.54 -3.46 23.65
C VAL A 184 8.49 -2.03 24.18
N LYS A 185 9.01 -1.83 25.39
CA LYS A 185 9.16 -0.52 26.01
C LYS A 185 10.50 0.13 25.66
N GLU A 186 10.63 1.43 25.90
CA GLU A 186 11.84 2.22 25.60
C GLU A 186 13.13 1.67 26.22
N ASN A 187 13.05 1.03 27.39
CA ASN A 187 14.21 0.41 28.04
C ASN A 187 14.88 -0.71 27.23
N MET A 188 14.29 -1.12 26.12
CA MET A 188 14.87 -2.12 25.20
C MET A 188 15.63 -1.49 24.03
N THR A 189 15.72 -0.16 23.96
CA THR A 189 16.31 0.56 22.81
C THR A 189 17.72 0.10 22.47
N ASP A 190 18.62 -0.04 23.44
CA ASP A 190 19.99 -0.50 23.18
C ASP A 190 20.06 -1.90 22.58
N ARG A 191 19.21 -2.80 23.04
CA ARG A 191 19.12 -4.16 22.49
C ARG A 191 18.62 -4.17 21.05
N ILE A 192 17.64 -3.30 20.74
CA ILE A 192 17.11 -3.15 19.39
C ILE A 192 18.22 -2.61 18.47
N ILE A 193 18.96 -1.58 18.90
CA ILE A 193 20.07 -1.02 18.14
C ILE A 193 21.13 -2.10 17.83
N GLN A 194 21.53 -2.87 18.84
CA GLN A 194 22.50 -3.97 18.62
C GLN A 194 21.95 -5.04 17.69
N PHE A 195 20.66 -5.34 17.77
CA PHE A 195 20.02 -6.29 16.88
C PHE A 195 19.96 -5.80 15.43
N ILE A 196 19.68 -4.51 15.21
CA ILE A 196 19.74 -3.89 13.88
C ILE A 196 21.16 -3.97 13.33
N LYS A 197 22.17 -3.51 14.10
CA LYS A 197 23.59 -3.53 13.69
C LYS A 197 24.03 -4.91 13.27
N LYS A 198 23.74 -5.94 14.08
CA LYS A 198 24.07 -7.33 13.75
C LYS A 198 23.48 -7.77 12.41
N ASN A 199 22.21 -7.48 12.14
CA ASN A 199 21.56 -7.87 10.89
C ASN A 199 22.10 -7.09 9.68
N VAL A 200 22.43 -5.82 9.88
CA VAL A 200 23.03 -4.99 8.83
C VAL A 200 24.45 -5.46 8.52
N ASP A 201 25.23 -5.85 9.52
CA ASP A 201 26.57 -6.45 9.34
C ASP A 201 26.49 -7.79 8.56
N GLU A 202 25.37 -8.52 8.67
CA GLU A 202 25.07 -9.71 7.88
C GLU A 202 24.55 -9.37 6.46
N GLY A 203 24.55 -8.09 6.06
CA GLY A 203 24.12 -7.60 4.74
C GLY A 203 22.60 -7.41 4.59
N ARG A 204 21.84 -7.38 5.70
CA ARG A 204 20.39 -7.11 5.69
C ARG A 204 20.11 -5.62 5.75
N GLN A 205 18.82 -5.29 5.53
CA GLN A 205 18.37 -3.91 5.59
C GLN A 205 17.27 -3.73 6.64
N ALA A 206 17.19 -2.54 7.21
CA ALA A 206 16.23 -2.22 8.25
C ALA A 206 15.45 -0.94 7.90
N TYR A 207 14.16 -0.94 8.27
CA TYR A 207 13.33 0.25 8.35
C TYR A 207 13.20 0.70 9.80
N ILE A 208 13.31 2.01 10.03
CA ILE A 208 12.93 2.66 11.29
C ILE A 208 11.88 3.70 10.95
N VAL A 209 10.67 3.51 11.47
CA VAL A 209 9.55 4.42 11.22
C VAL A 209 9.25 5.23 12.46
N CYS A 210 9.34 6.55 12.33
CA CYS A 210 8.94 7.50 13.35
C CYS A 210 7.55 8.05 13.03
N PRO A 211 6.70 8.36 14.03
CA PRO A 211 5.36 8.86 13.78
C PRO A 211 5.42 10.21 13.06
N PHE A 212 4.54 10.41 12.09
CA PHE A 212 4.30 11.73 11.53
C PHE A 212 3.58 12.59 12.58
N VAL A 213 4.07 13.78 12.78
CA VAL A 213 3.41 14.76 13.64
C VAL A 213 2.77 15.79 12.72
N ASP A 214 1.45 15.93 12.79
CA ASP A 214 0.70 16.89 11.98
C ASP A 214 1.11 18.32 12.36
N GLU A 215 1.15 19.25 11.39
CA GLU A 215 1.57 20.65 11.61
C GLU A 215 0.68 21.36 12.65
N ASN A 216 -0.51 20.81 12.94
CA ASN A 216 -1.44 21.30 13.96
C ASN A 216 -1.15 20.77 15.38
N GLU A 217 -0.33 19.73 15.54
CA GLU A 217 0.20 19.32 16.83
C GLU A 217 1.44 20.16 17.15
N ALA A 218 1.59 20.56 18.40
CA ALA A 218 2.56 21.56 18.85
C ALA A 218 3.93 21.44 18.14
N MET A 219 4.46 22.54 17.62
CA MET A 219 5.76 22.63 16.90
C MET A 219 6.93 21.91 17.62
N MET A 220 6.81 21.67 18.93
CA MET A 220 7.79 20.92 19.71
C MET A 220 7.89 19.45 19.34
N ASP A 221 6.76 18.79 18.94
CA ASP A 221 6.74 17.36 18.64
C ASP A 221 7.38 17.05 17.28
N VAL A 222 7.16 17.91 16.28
CA VAL A 222 7.77 17.75 14.93
C VAL A 222 9.30 17.81 15.02
N LYS A 223 9.83 18.79 15.73
CA LYS A 223 11.28 18.95 15.94
C LYS A 223 11.90 17.80 16.71
N SER A 224 11.15 17.15 17.60
CA SER A 224 11.66 16.00 18.37
C SER A 224 11.79 14.75 17.50
N VAL A 225 10.87 14.52 16.58
CA VAL A 225 10.92 13.38 15.64
C VAL A 225 12.03 13.56 14.60
N GLU A 226 12.17 14.77 14.03
CA GLU A 226 13.29 15.09 13.12
C GLU A 226 14.64 14.90 13.82
N LYS A 227 14.80 15.42 15.05
CA LYS A 227 16.01 15.23 15.87
C LYS A 227 16.30 13.77 16.19
N LEU A 228 15.26 12.95 16.47
CA LEU A 228 15.45 11.53 16.71
C LEU A 228 15.99 10.82 15.46
N ALA A 229 15.46 11.15 14.29
CA ALA A 229 15.93 10.60 13.03
C ALA A 229 17.38 11.02 12.72
N GLU A 230 17.73 12.29 12.97
CA GLU A 230 19.10 12.79 12.83
C GLU A 230 20.06 12.14 13.83
N SER A 231 19.67 12.00 15.11
CA SER A 231 20.49 11.30 16.11
C SER A 231 20.71 9.83 15.74
N TYR A 232 19.70 9.15 15.22
CA TYR A 232 19.89 7.80 14.71
C TYR A 232 20.89 7.75 13.55
N LYS A 233 20.82 8.67 12.59
CA LYS A 233 21.73 8.72 11.46
C LYS A 233 23.16 9.10 11.89
N ASP A 234 23.31 10.18 12.64
CA ASP A 234 24.61 10.84 12.84
C ASP A 234 25.38 10.32 14.06
N GLU A 235 24.68 9.72 15.03
CA GLU A 235 25.29 9.25 16.28
C GLU A 235 25.23 7.72 16.39
N VAL A 236 24.01 7.14 16.29
CA VAL A 236 23.77 5.72 16.60
C VAL A 236 24.26 4.81 15.49
N PHE A 237 23.99 5.16 14.24
CA PHE A 237 24.30 4.37 13.04
C PHE A 237 25.30 5.08 12.10
N LYS A 238 26.14 5.97 12.63
CA LYS A 238 27.12 6.77 11.86
C LYS A 238 28.04 5.95 10.96
N ASP A 239 28.29 4.69 11.33
CA ASP A 239 29.21 3.80 10.60
C ASP A 239 28.48 2.99 9.50
N TYR A 240 27.19 3.24 9.29
CA TYR A 240 26.32 2.57 8.33
C TYR A 240 25.79 3.53 7.28
N ASN A 241 25.37 2.99 6.13
CA ASN A 241 24.70 3.78 5.10
C ASN A 241 23.24 4.02 5.49
N VAL A 242 22.98 5.19 6.09
CA VAL A 242 21.66 5.58 6.60
C VAL A 242 21.11 6.74 5.80
N GLU A 243 19.85 6.65 5.41
CA GLU A 243 19.12 7.78 4.82
C GLU A 243 17.79 8.04 5.52
N ILE A 244 17.38 9.32 5.49
CA ILE A 244 16.14 9.78 6.10
C ILE A 244 15.15 10.11 4.97
N LEU A 245 13.95 9.52 5.03
CA LEU A 245 12.84 9.80 4.14
C LEU A 245 11.78 10.60 4.91
N HIS A 246 11.52 11.84 4.49
CA HIS A 246 10.56 12.72 5.19
C HIS A 246 9.62 13.45 4.23
N GLY A 247 8.50 13.96 4.77
CA GLY A 247 7.42 14.60 4.01
C GLY A 247 7.85 15.77 3.14
N LYS A 248 8.78 16.58 3.63
CA LYS A 248 9.26 17.81 2.97
C LYS A 248 10.18 17.58 1.75
N MET A 249 10.66 16.34 1.54
CA MET A 249 11.49 16.03 0.36
C MET A 249 10.68 16.15 -0.93
N LYS A 250 11.36 16.56 -2.01
CA LYS A 250 10.77 16.59 -3.34
C LYS A 250 10.46 15.15 -3.79
N PRO A 251 9.40 14.93 -4.57
CA PRO A 251 9.03 13.58 -5.04
C PRO A 251 10.19 12.83 -5.71
N LYS A 252 10.99 13.51 -6.53
CA LYS A 252 12.15 12.93 -7.21
C LYS A 252 13.23 12.44 -6.24
N ASP A 253 13.48 13.20 -5.17
CA ASP A 253 14.49 12.83 -4.17
C ASP A 253 14.01 11.61 -3.35
N LYS A 254 12.70 11.55 -3.02
CA LYS A 254 12.08 10.38 -2.38
C LYS A 254 12.21 9.14 -3.26
N GLU A 255 11.97 9.28 -4.56
CA GLU A 255 12.11 8.20 -5.53
C GLU A 255 13.55 7.69 -5.57
N GLN A 256 14.53 8.58 -5.57
CA GLN A 256 15.95 8.23 -5.57
C GLN A 256 16.36 7.47 -4.32
N VAL A 257 16.00 7.96 -3.14
CA VAL A 257 16.29 7.30 -1.86
C VAL A 257 15.68 5.89 -1.81
N MET A 258 14.44 5.74 -2.26
CA MET A 258 13.78 4.42 -2.31
C MET A 258 14.45 3.48 -3.31
N GLN A 259 14.92 3.98 -4.45
CA GLN A 259 15.65 3.19 -5.43
C GLN A 259 17.00 2.75 -4.87
N ASP A 260 17.75 3.65 -4.23
CA ASP A 260 19.05 3.34 -3.61
C ASP A 260 18.89 2.33 -2.44
N PHE A 261 17.80 2.42 -1.69
CA PHE A 261 17.48 1.42 -0.67
C PHE A 261 17.14 0.05 -1.30
N LYS A 262 16.37 0.02 -2.38
CA LYS A 262 16.08 -1.21 -3.11
C LYS A 262 17.33 -1.87 -3.70
N GLU A 263 18.28 -1.06 -4.15
CA GLU A 263 19.57 -1.51 -4.72
C GLU A 263 20.62 -1.87 -3.64
N ASN A 264 20.21 -1.88 -2.36
CA ASN A 264 21.09 -2.19 -1.21
C ASN A 264 22.27 -1.22 -1.02
N LYS A 265 22.15 0.02 -1.54
CA LYS A 265 23.13 1.10 -1.29
C LYS A 265 22.93 1.75 0.08
N ILE A 266 21.70 1.69 0.60
CA ILE A 266 21.30 2.16 1.91
C ILE A 266 20.98 0.94 2.76
N SER A 267 21.59 0.84 3.95
CA SER A 267 21.39 -0.28 4.87
C SER A 267 20.22 -0.03 5.83
N ILE A 268 20.03 1.21 6.24
CA ILE A 268 18.99 1.60 7.20
C ILE A 268 18.22 2.79 6.62
N LEU A 269 16.92 2.62 6.46
CA LEU A 269 16.03 3.70 6.02
C LEU A 269 15.18 4.19 7.20
N ILE A 270 15.40 5.44 7.61
CA ILE A 270 14.61 6.09 8.64
C ILE A 270 13.50 6.90 7.95
N SER A 271 12.25 6.67 8.32
CA SER A 271 11.13 7.39 7.75
C SER A 271 10.32 8.11 8.80
N THR A 272 10.10 9.41 8.61
CA THR A 272 9.21 10.23 9.45
C THR A 272 7.82 10.38 8.86
N THR A 273 7.57 9.76 7.70
CA THR A 273 6.25 9.64 7.08
C THR A 273 5.87 8.17 7.00
N VAL A 274 4.59 7.90 6.89
CA VAL A 274 4.16 6.55 6.52
C VAL A 274 4.91 6.17 5.24
N ILE A 275 5.63 5.05 5.24
CA ILE A 275 6.28 4.52 4.04
C ILE A 275 5.15 4.12 3.10
N GLU A 276 4.64 5.13 2.42
CA GLU A 276 3.46 5.05 1.58
C GLU A 276 3.73 4.32 0.27
N VAL A 277 5.01 4.10 -0.02
CA VAL A 277 5.43 3.58 -1.30
C VAL A 277 5.47 2.07 -1.24
N GLY A 278 4.63 1.43 -2.02
CA GLY A 278 4.55 -0.03 -2.17
C GLY A 278 5.79 -0.67 -2.80
N VAL A 279 6.97 -0.12 -2.56
CA VAL A 279 8.24 -0.68 -3.04
C VAL A 279 8.53 -1.96 -2.30
N ASP A 280 8.77 -3.00 -3.07
CA ASP A 280 9.18 -4.30 -2.57
C ASP A 280 10.70 -4.32 -2.39
N VAL A 281 11.16 -4.51 -1.14
CA VAL A 281 12.58 -4.64 -0.78
C VAL A 281 12.77 -5.96 -0.07
N PRO A 282 13.03 -7.05 -0.80
CA PRO A 282 13.12 -8.41 -0.23
C PRO A 282 14.23 -8.56 0.82
N ASN A 283 15.30 -7.75 0.74
CA ASN A 283 16.43 -7.79 1.69
C ASN A 283 16.12 -7.08 3.03
N ALA A 284 15.07 -6.25 3.10
CA ALA A 284 14.66 -5.61 4.33
C ALA A 284 13.89 -6.59 5.22
N ASN A 285 14.52 -7.01 6.31
CA ASN A 285 13.97 -8.00 7.24
C ASN A 285 13.61 -7.44 8.62
N ILE A 286 13.96 -6.19 8.91
CA ILE A 286 13.63 -5.54 10.18
C ILE A 286 12.78 -4.31 9.93
N MET A 287 11.67 -4.21 10.68
CA MET A 287 10.82 -3.03 10.79
C MET A 287 10.78 -2.60 12.26
N VAL A 288 11.28 -1.43 12.59
CA VAL A 288 11.11 -0.81 13.90
C VAL A 288 10.14 0.34 13.78
N ILE A 289 9.14 0.38 14.64
CA ILE A 289 8.16 1.46 14.69
C ILE A 289 8.27 2.16 16.03
N GLU A 290 8.76 3.39 16.00
CA GLU A 290 8.88 4.26 17.17
C GLU A 290 7.51 4.82 17.55
N ASN A 291 7.24 4.96 18.84
CA ASN A 291 5.97 5.46 19.38
C ASN A 291 4.75 4.79 18.70
N ALA A 292 4.76 3.46 18.67
CA ALA A 292 3.76 2.66 17.96
C ALA A 292 2.31 2.95 18.39
N GLU A 293 2.11 3.49 19.59
CA GLU A 293 0.82 3.95 20.11
C GLU A 293 0.19 5.08 19.28
N ARG A 294 0.99 5.83 18.52
CA ARG A 294 0.50 6.94 17.67
C ARG A 294 -0.07 6.46 16.33
N PHE A 295 0.18 5.20 15.97
CA PHE A 295 -0.32 4.63 14.72
C PHE A 295 -1.63 3.87 14.93
N GLY A 296 -2.53 3.91 13.96
CA GLY A 296 -3.68 3.04 13.87
C GLY A 296 -3.29 1.57 13.62
N LEU A 297 -4.11 0.61 14.05
CA LEU A 297 -3.85 -0.82 13.84
C LEU A 297 -3.67 -1.15 12.35
N ALA A 298 -4.49 -0.57 11.48
CA ALA A 298 -4.37 -0.73 10.02
C ALA A 298 -3.01 -0.24 9.49
N GLN A 299 -2.52 0.91 9.99
CA GLN A 299 -1.21 1.45 9.61
C GLN A 299 -0.07 0.54 10.10
N LEU A 300 -0.13 0.08 11.35
CA LEU A 300 0.85 -0.86 11.90
C LEU A 300 0.90 -2.16 11.10
N HIS A 301 -0.26 -2.67 10.69
CA HIS A 301 -0.34 -3.86 9.84
C HIS A 301 0.27 -3.62 8.45
N GLN A 302 0.00 -2.49 7.82
CA GLN A 302 0.60 -2.13 6.53
C GLN A 302 2.12 -1.99 6.63
N LEU A 303 2.63 -1.34 7.69
CA LEU A 303 4.07 -1.19 7.94
C LEU A 303 4.72 -2.56 8.17
N ARG A 304 4.12 -3.42 9.01
CA ARG A 304 4.58 -4.81 9.20
C ARG A 304 4.68 -5.56 7.88
N GLY A 305 3.72 -5.37 6.98
CA GLY A 305 3.70 -6.00 5.66
C GLY A 305 4.80 -5.54 4.70
N ARG A 306 5.61 -4.53 5.06
CA ARG A 306 6.76 -4.08 4.26
C ARG A 306 7.99 -4.97 4.41
N VAL A 307 8.05 -5.78 5.42
CA VAL A 307 9.07 -6.83 5.62
C VAL A 307 8.45 -8.22 5.42
N GLY A 308 9.27 -9.28 5.44
CA GLY A 308 8.78 -10.66 5.26
C GLY A 308 8.56 -11.04 3.79
N ARG A 309 9.23 -10.37 2.85
CA ARG A 309 9.11 -10.62 1.41
C ARG A 309 10.30 -11.39 0.82
N GLY A 310 11.36 -11.54 1.60
CA GLY A 310 12.56 -12.26 1.24
C GLY A 310 12.64 -13.66 1.88
N GLU A 311 13.79 -14.30 1.69
CA GLU A 311 14.06 -15.63 2.22
C GLU A 311 14.46 -15.63 3.71
N PHE A 312 14.70 -14.44 4.29
CA PHE A 312 15.18 -14.30 5.65
C PHE A 312 14.05 -14.16 6.65
N LYS A 313 14.32 -14.61 7.87
CA LYS A 313 13.40 -14.38 8.99
C LYS A 313 13.25 -12.88 9.23
N SER A 314 12.01 -12.42 9.38
CA SER A 314 11.70 -11.01 9.47
C SER A 314 11.07 -10.65 10.81
N TYR A 315 11.32 -9.42 11.23
CA TYR A 315 10.93 -8.92 12.55
C TYR A 315 10.23 -7.57 12.42
N CYS A 316 9.16 -7.40 13.19
CA CYS A 316 8.48 -6.14 13.38
C CYS A 316 8.50 -5.77 14.86
N ILE A 317 9.18 -4.70 15.22
CA ILE A 317 9.39 -4.26 16.60
C ILE A 317 8.59 -2.98 16.82
N LEU A 318 7.57 -3.07 17.68
CA LEU A 318 6.69 -1.97 18.06
C LEU A 318 7.19 -1.39 19.37
N LYS A 319 7.87 -0.23 19.33
CA LYS A 319 8.27 0.51 20.53
C LYS A 319 7.12 1.41 20.97
N TYR A 320 6.72 1.32 22.23
CA TYR A 320 5.64 2.14 22.77
C TYR A 320 5.89 2.55 24.21
N ASN A 321 5.39 3.73 24.58
CA ASN A 321 5.58 4.31 25.91
C ASN A 321 4.25 4.75 26.55
N SER A 322 3.24 3.92 26.46
CA SER A 322 1.92 4.18 27.04
C SER A 322 1.49 3.06 27.98
N ASN A 323 0.82 3.44 29.07
CA ASN A 323 0.22 2.51 30.04
C ASN A 323 -1.30 2.37 29.82
N SER A 324 -1.88 2.99 28.78
CA SER A 324 -3.28 2.88 28.45
C SER A 324 -3.68 1.43 28.17
N ALA A 325 -4.84 1.01 28.68
CA ALA A 325 -5.40 -0.32 28.41
C ALA A 325 -5.67 -0.53 26.91
N ILE A 326 -6.13 0.51 26.21
CA ILE A 326 -6.40 0.48 24.77
C ILE A 326 -5.10 0.25 23.98
N VAL A 327 -4.02 0.96 24.35
CA VAL A 327 -2.72 0.78 23.69
C VAL A 327 -2.18 -0.62 23.93
N ARG A 328 -2.27 -1.14 25.16
CA ARG A 328 -1.87 -2.52 25.46
C ARG A 328 -2.63 -3.55 24.64
N GLU A 329 -3.95 -3.38 24.50
CA GLU A 329 -4.76 -4.28 23.69
C GLU A 329 -4.41 -4.20 22.19
N ARG A 330 -4.14 -3.00 21.67
CA ARG A 330 -3.65 -2.81 20.29
C ARG A 330 -2.30 -3.51 20.05
N MET A 331 -1.34 -3.34 20.96
CA MET A 331 -0.03 -4.01 20.89
C MET A 331 -0.18 -5.53 20.98
N LYS A 332 -1.03 -6.01 21.87
CA LYS A 332 -1.37 -7.44 21.98
C LYS A 332 -1.97 -7.97 20.68
N THR A 333 -2.92 -7.27 20.09
CA THR A 333 -3.52 -7.65 18.81
C THR A 333 -2.45 -7.81 17.74
N MET A 334 -1.54 -6.84 17.60
CA MET A 334 -0.46 -6.90 16.61
C MET A 334 0.51 -8.05 16.82
N THR A 335 0.75 -8.48 18.07
CA THR A 335 1.67 -9.58 18.39
C THR A 335 1.02 -10.96 18.31
N THR A 336 -0.30 -11.05 18.38
CA THR A 336 -1.02 -12.34 18.42
C THR A 336 -1.58 -12.79 17.07
N THR A 337 -1.82 -11.85 16.14
CA THR A 337 -2.36 -12.20 14.81
C THR A 337 -1.64 -11.49 13.68
N GLU A 338 -1.52 -12.19 12.56
CA GLU A 338 -1.06 -11.62 11.28
C GLU A 338 -2.21 -11.37 10.31
N ASP A 339 -3.41 -11.84 10.64
CA ASP A 339 -4.62 -11.69 9.83
C ASP A 339 -5.08 -10.24 9.84
N GLY A 340 -4.96 -9.57 8.69
CA GLY A 340 -5.32 -8.17 8.53
C GLY A 340 -6.80 -7.89 8.76
N PHE A 341 -7.70 -8.84 8.45
CA PHE A 341 -9.14 -8.67 8.68
C PHE A 341 -9.48 -8.68 10.17
N LYS A 342 -8.88 -9.60 10.95
CA LYS A 342 -9.02 -9.63 12.41
C LYS A 342 -8.46 -8.38 13.06
N ILE A 343 -7.35 -7.86 12.55
CA ILE A 343 -6.75 -6.60 13.01
C ILE A 343 -7.71 -5.43 12.74
N ALA A 344 -8.31 -5.38 11.56
CA ALA A 344 -9.26 -4.33 11.20
C ALA A 344 -10.58 -4.39 12.01
N GLU A 345 -11.09 -5.59 12.26
CA GLU A 345 -12.25 -5.80 13.14
C GLU A 345 -11.94 -5.32 14.57
N LYS A 346 -10.76 -5.64 15.08
CA LYS A 346 -10.32 -5.19 16.39
C LYS A 346 -10.11 -3.68 16.48
N ASP A 347 -9.59 -3.06 15.41
CA ASP A 347 -9.46 -1.59 15.33
C ASP A 347 -10.84 -0.92 15.42
N LEU A 348 -11.84 -1.48 14.75
CA LEU A 348 -13.22 -0.99 14.78
C LEU A 348 -13.84 -1.13 16.19
N GLU A 349 -13.64 -2.28 16.85
CA GLU A 349 -14.10 -2.50 18.23
C GLU A 349 -13.48 -1.50 19.21
N LEU A 350 -12.16 -1.28 19.13
CA LEU A 350 -11.43 -0.41 20.06
C LEU A 350 -11.72 1.09 19.86
N ARG A 351 -12.06 1.51 18.65
CA ARG A 351 -12.47 2.90 18.38
C ARG A 351 -13.91 3.19 18.79
N GLY A 352 -14.74 2.14 18.95
CA GLY A 352 -16.18 2.28 19.15
C GLY A 352 -16.92 2.71 17.89
N SER A 353 -18.19 2.35 17.79
CA SER A 353 -19.03 2.70 16.63
C SER A 353 -19.34 4.21 16.51
N GLY A 354 -19.11 5.00 17.56
CA GLY A 354 -19.43 6.44 17.61
C GLY A 354 -18.40 7.35 16.92
N GLU A 355 -17.09 6.97 16.91
CA GLU A 355 -16.07 7.80 16.25
C GLU A 355 -16.03 7.60 14.73
N PHE A 356 -16.53 6.48 14.22
CA PHE A 356 -16.59 6.22 12.77
C PHE A 356 -17.65 7.09 12.05
N PHE A 357 -18.68 7.52 12.76
CA PHE A 357 -19.74 8.40 12.24
C PHE A 357 -19.55 9.88 12.65
N GLY A 358 -18.52 10.20 13.44
CA GLY A 358 -18.22 11.55 13.93
C GLY A 358 -17.30 12.34 13.00
N THR A 359 -17.85 13.24 12.26
CA THR A 359 -17.47 14.59 11.74
C THR A 359 -16.01 14.99 11.52
N LYS A 360 -14.99 14.14 11.55
CA LYS A 360 -13.58 14.53 11.32
C LYS A 360 -12.86 13.85 10.16
N GLN A 361 -13.53 13.06 9.34
CA GLN A 361 -12.98 12.67 8.04
C GLN A 361 -13.60 13.54 6.95
N HIS A 362 -12.84 14.48 6.44
CA HIS A 362 -13.19 15.24 5.24
C HIS A 362 -13.38 14.25 4.08
N GLY A 363 -14.64 14.02 3.68
CA GLY A 363 -14.97 13.23 2.51
C GLY A 363 -16.10 12.19 2.61
N LEU A 364 -16.80 12.09 3.74
CA LEU A 364 -18.05 11.32 3.78
C LEU A 364 -19.21 12.20 3.28
N PRO A 365 -20.08 11.68 2.38
CA PRO A 365 -21.27 12.42 1.98
C PRO A 365 -22.19 12.63 3.18
N GLU A 366 -22.66 13.85 3.37
CA GLU A 366 -23.76 14.14 4.30
C GLU A 366 -24.98 13.31 3.90
N PHE A 367 -25.37 12.36 4.73
CA PHE A 367 -26.70 11.75 4.61
C PHE A 367 -27.74 12.80 5.02
N ARG A 368 -28.42 13.37 4.05
CA ARG A 368 -29.71 14.02 4.29
C ARG A 368 -30.78 12.93 4.29
N ILE A 369 -31.39 12.72 5.45
CA ILE A 369 -32.67 12.00 5.59
C ILE A 369 -33.79 12.94 5.09
#